data_1a0b19e58dfd3f35670cb1853d79cadc
#
_entry.id   1a0b19e58dfd3f35670cb1853d79cadc
#
_cell.length_a   1.000
_cell.length_b   1.000
_cell.length_c   1.000
_cell.angle_alpha   90.00
_cell.angle_beta   90.00
_cell.angle_gamma   90.00
#
_symmetry.space_group_name_H-M   'P 1'
#
loop_
_entity.id
_entity.type
_entity.pdbx_description
1 polymer ?
#
loop_
_entity_poly.entity_id
_entity_poly.type
_entity_poly.pdbx_seq_one_letter_code
_entity_poly.pdbx_strand_id
1 'polypeptide(L)'
;MKQLKIGNVLLENSYVLGPMAGVTDLPFRLLCKEQGAGLLCMEMVSAKGIFYNNKNTESLLQINPEEVPVSLQFFGSDPKIVSEMAKRVEERPFSILDINMGCPVPKVVRNGEGSALMKNPKLVYELVSATVKAIKKPVTVKIRKGFDDEHINAVEIAKIIEEAGAAAVAVHGRTREQYYSGKADWEIIRQVKEAVSIPVIGNGDVTSGEKAIAMREQTGCDGVMIARGAQGNPWIFSELLEYERTGRLPDRPDVEEIKQTMLRHARLQIEYKGDFTGIREMRKHVAWYTKGLHGAARLRDRINQVESYAELENLLTSL
;
A
#
# COMPACT_ATOMS: atom_id res chain seq x y z
N MET A 1 5.56 21.62 2.69
CA MET A 1 5.22 20.18 2.85
C MET A 1 5.60 19.70 4.23
N LYS A 2 4.69 19.01 4.93
CA LYS A 2 4.98 18.45 6.25
C LYS A 2 5.78 17.18 6.08
N GLN A 3 7.00 17.13 6.64
CA GLN A 3 7.78 15.90 6.71
C GLN A 3 7.14 14.93 7.71
N LEU A 4 7.20 13.64 7.42
CA LEU A 4 6.71 12.59 8.31
C LEU A 4 7.91 11.78 8.83
N LYS A 5 8.01 11.64 10.16
CA LYS A 5 9.03 10.81 10.80
C LYS A 5 8.38 9.57 11.41
N ILE A 6 8.86 8.39 11.06
CA ILE A 6 8.42 7.10 11.58
C ILE A 6 9.61 6.40 12.23
N GLY A 7 9.65 6.37 13.55
CA GLY A 7 10.82 5.93 14.29
C GLY A 7 12.05 6.78 13.95
N ASN A 8 13.08 6.16 13.39
CA ASN A 8 14.30 6.82 12.90
C ASN A 8 14.26 7.15 11.39
N VAL A 9 13.20 6.80 10.68
CA VAL A 9 13.05 7.06 9.25
C VAL A 9 12.36 8.40 9.02
N LEU A 10 13.03 9.33 8.36
CA LEU A 10 12.49 10.62 7.96
C LEU A 10 12.07 10.55 6.49
N LEU A 11 10.80 10.81 6.22
CA LEU A 11 10.23 10.86 4.87
C LEU A 11 10.26 12.29 4.33
N GLU A 12 10.52 12.45 3.05
CA GLU A 12 10.55 13.76 2.37
C GLU A 12 9.18 14.45 2.40
N ASN A 13 8.10 13.65 2.34
CA ASN A 13 6.73 14.11 2.44
C ASN A 13 5.85 13.07 3.14
N SER A 14 4.59 13.39 3.37
CA SER A 14 3.66 12.56 4.14
C SER A 14 2.72 11.69 3.29
N TYR A 15 3.00 11.53 1.99
CA TYR A 15 2.18 10.72 1.09
C TYR A 15 2.75 9.31 0.92
N VAL A 16 1.93 8.30 1.19
CA VAL A 16 2.34 6.89 1.27
C VAL A 16 1.58 6.07 0.23
N LEU A 17 2.29 5.29 -0.59
CA LEU A 17 1.66 4.27 -1.44
C LEU A 17 1.23 3.09 -0.57
N GLY A 18 -0.08 2.81 -0.51
CA GLY A 18 -0.62 1.71 0.29
C GLY A 18 -0.43 0.34 -0.35
N PRO A 19 -0.26 -0.73 0.46
CA PRO A 19 -0.03 -2.08 -0.03
C PRO A 19 -1.28 -2.64 -0.71
N MET A 20 -1.12 -3.17 -1.92
CA MET A 20 -2.20 -3.80 -2.70
C MET A 20 -1.65 -5.04 -3.40
N ALA A 21 -2.11 -6.24 -2.98
CA ALA A 21 -1.70 -7.50 -3.57
C ALA A 21 -1.99 -7.54 -5.09
N GLY A 22 -0.98 -7.92 -5.88
CA GLY A 22 -1.02 -7.92 -7.33
C GLY A 22 -0.99 -6.53 -7.98
N VAL A 23 -0.73 -5.45 -7.24
CA VAL A 23 -0.71 -4.07 -7.76
C VAL A 23 0.57 -3.34 -7.38
N THR A 24 0.92 -3.33 -6.09
CA THR A 24 2.11 -2.61 -5.61
C THR A 24 3.37 -3.49 -5.65
N ASP A 25 3.55 -4.14 -6.79
CA ASP A 25 4.78 -4.83 -7.14
C ASP A 25 5.92 -3.84 -7.42
N LEU A 26 7.13 -4.33 -7.54
CA LEU A 26 8.31 -3.50 -7.69
C LEU A 26 8.23 -2.56 -8.92
N PRO A 27 7.79 -2.99 -10.11
CA PRO A 27 7.61 -2.09 -11.25
C PRO A 27 6.68 -0.90 -10.96
N PHE A 28 5.54 -1.16 -10.34
CA PHE A 28 4.59 -0.09 -10.04
C PHE A 28 5.07 0.82 -8.91
N ARG A 29 5.79 0.28 -7.91
CA ARG A 29 6.40 1.10 -6.85
C ARG A 29 7.42 2.08 -7.40
N LEU A 30 8.28 1.66 -8.34
CA LEU A 30 9.25 2.54 -8.99
C LEU A 30 8.55 3.73 -9.68
N LEU A 31 7.49 3.48 -10.45
CA LEU A 31 6.71 4.55 -11.09
C LEU A 31 6.11 5.53 -10.07
N CYS A 32 5.58 5.01 -8.95
CA CYS A 32 5.07 5.87 -7.87
C CYS A 32 6.18 6.66 -7.16
N LYS A 33 7.38 6.06 -7.00
CA LYS A 33 8.55 6.75 -6.43
C LYS A 33 8.97 7.93 -7.28
N GLU A 34 9.06 7.75 -8.59
CA GLU A 34 9.40 8.80 -9.55
C GLU A 34 8.42 9.97 -9.52
N GLN A 35 7.16 9.69 -9.21
CA GLN A 35 6.12 10.71 -9.03
C GLN A 35 6.13 11.33 -7.63
N GLY A 36 7.09 10.98 -6.77
CA GLY A 36 7.31 11.63 -5.49
C GLY A 36 6.56 11.01 -4.31
N ALA A 37 6.16 9.74 -4.38
CA ALA A 37 5.66 9.03 -3.19
C ALA A 37 6.72 9.04 -2.07
N GLY A 38 6.36 9.53 -0.88
CA GLY A 38 7.28 9.67 0.25
C GLY A 38 7.66 8.34 0.89
N LEU A 39 6.75 7.37 0.90
CA LEU A 39 6.96 5.99 1.34
C LEU A 39 6.21 5.04 0.42
N LEU A 40 6.86 3.97 0.01
CA LEU A 40 6.26 2.90 -0.76
C LEU A 40 5.98 1.71 0.15
N CYS A 41 4.78 1.11 0.06
CA CYS A 41 4.50 -0.15 0.75
C CYS A 41 4.49 -1.30 -0.25
N MET A 42 5.27 -2.34 0.05
CA MET A 42 5.30 -3.58 -0.71
C MET A 42 3.98 -4.34 -0.57
N GLU A 43 3.76 -5.30 -1.45
CA GLU A 43 2.70 -6.29 -1.27
C GLU A 43 2.90 -7.06 0.03
N MET A 44 1.81 -7.54 0.61
CA MET A 44 1.90 -8.30 1.86
C MET A 44 2.55 -9.67 1.64
N VAL A 45 3.52 -10.00 2.47
CA VAL A 45 4.33 -11.22 2.43
C VAL A 45 3.98 -12.12 3.60
N SER A 46 3.75 -13.41 3.35
CA SER A 46 3.46 -14.39 4.40
C SER A 46 4.70 -14.70 5.24
N ALA A 47 4.66 -14.43 6.54
CA ALA A 47 5.72 -14.84 7.46
C ALA A 47 5.93 -16.37 7.44
N LYS A 48 4.84 -17.15 7.42
CA LYS A 48 4.90 -18.62 7.25
C LYS A 48 5.49 -18.99 5.88
N GLY A 49 5.21 -18.23 4.82
CA GLY A 49 5.80 -18.45 3.50
C GLY A 49 7.33 -18.32 3.52
N ILE A 50 7.87 -17.33 4.23
CA ILE A 50 9.32 -17.18 4.44
C ILE A 50 9.86 -18.33 5.29
N PHE A 51 9.19 -18.67 6.37
CA PHE A 51 9.59 -19.75 7.27
C PHE A 51 9.78 -21.08 6.53
N TYR A 52 8.84 -21.41 5.63
CA TYR A 52 8.90 -22.63 4.82
C TYR A 52 9.69 -22.50 3.51
N ASN A 53 10.43 -21.40 3.30
CA ASN A 53 11.22 -21.12 2.09
C ASN A 53 10.41 -21.23 0.77
N ASN A 54 9.21 -20.71 0.75
CA ASN A 54 8.36 -20.72 -0.44
C ASN A 54 8.95 -19.79 -1.52
N LYS A 55 9.25 -20.35 -2.71
CA LYS A 55 9.87 -19.60 -3.81
C LYS A 55 9.06 -18.38 -4.27
N ASN A 56 7.73 -18.50 -4.30
CA ASN A 56 6.87 -17.37 -4.69
C ASN A 56 6.88 -16.26 -3.62
N THR A 57 7.13 -16.60 -2.36
CA THR A 57 7.27 -15.62 -1.28
C THR A 57 8.60 -14.86 -1.41
N GLU A 58 9.68 -15.54 -1.81
CA GLU A 58 10.99 -14.91 -1.99
C GLU A 58 10.97 -13.86 -3.11
N SER A 59 10.25 -14.09 -4.20
CA SER A 59 10.12 -13.10 -5.28
C SER A 59 9.43 -11.80 -4.84
N LEU A 60 8.53 -11.87 -3.83
CA LEU A 60 7.88 -10.68 -3.26
C LEU A 60 8.80 -9.84 -2.36
N LEU A 61 9.96 -10.38 -1.97
CA LEU A 61 10.94 -9.68 -1.12
C LEU A 61 11.98 -8.87 -1.92
N GLN A 62 11.83 -8.78 -3.24
CA GLN A 62 12.72 -7.99 -4.09
C GLN A 62 12.54 -6.49 -3.81
N ILE A 63 13.66 -5.80 -3.62
CA ILE A 63 13.73 -4.37 -3.35
C ILE A 63 14.81 -3.77 -4.26
N ASN A 64 14.45 -2.70 -4.98
CA ASN A 64 15.40 -1.91 -5.74
C ASN A 64 15.89 -0.74 -4.85
N PRO A 65 17.20 -0.43 -4.81
CA PRO A 65 17.71 0.71 -4.06
C PRO A 65 17.04 2.05 -4.38
N GLU A 66 16.55 2.24 -5.60
CA GLU A 66 15.87 3.47 -6.03
C GLU A 66 14.50 3.68 -5.37
N GLU A 67 13.87 2.62 -4.85
CA GLU A 67 12.56 2.74 -4.20
C GLU A 67 12.62 3.09 -2.70
N VAL A 68 13.81 3.18 -2.11
CA VAL A 68 13.98 3.53 -0.69
C VAL A 68 13.60 5.01 -0.45
N PRO A 69 12.83 5.33 0.62
CA PRO A 69 12.37 4.44 1.68
C PRO A 69 11.17 3.56 1.26
N VAL A 70 11.25 2.28 1.61
CA VAL A 70 10.21 1.30 1.31
C VAL A 70 9.85 0.51 2.57
N SER A 71 8.56 0.20 2.73
CA SER A 71 8.03 -0.60 3.83
C SER A 71 7.73 -2.02 3.35
N LEU A 72 8.36 -3.01 3.99
CA LEU A 72 8.07 -4.43 3.82
C LEU A 72 6.87 -4.79 4.69
N GLN A 73 5.79 -5.30 4.09
CA GLN A 73 4.60 -5.68 4.85
C GLN A 73 4.50 -7.18 5.06
N PHE A 74 4.45 -7.61 6.32
CA PHE A 74 4.20 -9.00 6.70
C PHE A 74 2.73 -9.25 7.05
N PHE A 75 2.25 -10.48 6.81
CA PHE A 75 1.06 -11.01 7.44
C PHE A 75 1.34 -12.37 8.08
N GLY A 76 0.70 -12.61 9.22
CA GLY A 76 0.82 -13.82 10.02
C GLY A 76 0.10 -13.62 11.37
N SER A 77 -0.18 -14.71 12.08
CA SER A 77 -0.86 -14.70 13.38
C SER A 77 -0.06 -15.34 14.49
N ASP A 78 1.13 -15.86 14.20
CA ASP A 78 2.02 -16.47 15.18
C ASP A 78 3.15 -15.50 15.54
N PRO A 79 3.18 -14.98 16.81
CA PRO A 79 4.18 -13.99 17.23
C PRO A 79 5.62 -14.49 17.09
N LYS A 80 5.86 -15.79 17.33
CA LYS A 80 7.19 -16.39 17.22
C LYS A 80 7.65 -16.42 15.76
N ILE A 81 6.81 -16.96 14.86
CA ILE A 81 7.15 -17.04 13.43
C ILE A 81 7.35 -15.65 12.84
N VAL A 82 6.45 -14.69 13.13
CA VAL A 82 6.55 -13.33 12.58
C VAL A 82 7.83 -12.64 13.06
N SER A 83 8.16 -12.71 14.34
CA SER A 83 9.36 -12.09 14.91
C SER A 83 10.65 -12.76 14.42
N GLU A 84 10.71 -14.08 14.33
CA GLU A 84 11.86 -14.80 13.76
C GLU A 84 12.08 -14.45 12.28
N MET A 85 11.01 -14.36 11.49
CA MET A 85 11.11 -14.01 10.08
C MET A 85 11.45 -12.53 9.88
N ALA A 86 10.96 -11.63 10.73
CA ALA A 86 11.37 -10.24 10.76
C ALA A 86 12.89 -10.11 10.96
N LYS A 87 13.44 -10.82 11.94
CA LYS A 87 14.88 -10.88 12.19
C LYS A 87 15.66 -11.47 11.01
N ARG A 88 15.14 -12.53 10.39
CA ARG A 88 15.77 -13.19 9.24
C ARG A 88 15.93 -12.27 8.03
N VAL A 89 14.99 -11.34 7.82
CA VAL A 89 15.03 -10.42 6.67
C VAL A 89 15.54 -9.03 7.02
N GLU A 90 15.95 -8.76 8.25
CA GLU A 90 16.33 -7.43 8.73
C GLU A 90 17.44 -6.76 7.91
N GLU A 91 18.39 -7.55 7.42
CA GLU A 91 19.52 -7.03 6.61
C GLU A 91 19.11 -6.61 5.18
N ARG A 92 17.87 -6.94 4.74
CA ARG A 92 17.38 -6.46 3.44
C ARG A 92 17.17 -4.94 3.47
N PRO A 93 17.23 -4.24 2.31
CA PRO A 93 17.24 -2.78 2.25
C PRO A 93 15.86 -2.11 2.45
N PHE A 94 14.87 -2.75 3.10
CA PHE A 94 13.65 -2.07 3.50
C PHE A 94 13.92 -1.12 4.68
N SER A 95 13.14 -0.05 4.77
CA SER A 95 13.29 0.98 5.81
C SER A 95 12.40 0.72 7.03
N ILE A 96 11.22 0.14 6.82
CA ILE A 96 10.18 -0.08 7.84
C ILE A 96 9.61 -1.47 7.64
N LEU A 97 9.36 -2.20 8.73
CA LEU A 97 8.55 -3.42 8.71
C LEU A 97 7.11 -3.09 9.11
N ASP A 98 6.16 -3.39 8.25
CA ASP A 98 4.74 -3.18 8.52
C ASP A 98 4.02 -4.51 8.78
N ILE A 99 3.09 -4.54 9.73
CA ILE A 99 2.28 -5.72 10.04
C ILE A 99 0.86 -5.49 9.51
N ASN A 100 0.39 -6.39 8.64
CA ASN A 100 -0.95 -6.35 8.11
C ASN A 100 -1.98 -6.88 9.11
N MET A 101 -2.82 -6.00 9.61
CA MET A 101 -4.00 -6.34 10.43
C MET A 101 -5.30 -5.81 9.79
N GLY A 102 -5.30 -5.63 8.46
CA GLY A 102 -6.44 -5.05 7.74
C GLY A 102 -6.90 -5.83 6.51
N CYS A 103 -6.19 -6.88 6.07
CA CYS A 103 -6.56 -7.65 4.89
C CYS A 103 -7.93 -8.33 5.08
N PRO A 104 -8.93 -8.06 4.20
CA PRO A 104 -10.27 -8.62 4.34
C PRO A 104 -10.46 -9.96 3.62
N VAL A 105 -9.44 -10.44 2.90
CA VAL A 105 -9.54 -11.61 2.01
C VAL A 105 -9.90 -12.86 2.80
N PRO A 106 -10.95 -13.63 2.40
CA PRO A 106 -11.45 -14.78 3.17
C PRO A 106 -10.39 -15.83 3.51
N LYS A 107 -9.44 -16.09 2.59
CA LYS A 107 -8.35 -17.05 2.82
C LYS A 107 -7.42 -16.61 3.96
N VAL A 108 -7.12 -15.32 4.06
CA VAL A 108 -6.27 -14.74 5.13
C VAL A 108 -7.04 -14.74 6.46
N VAL A 109 -8.28 -14.25 6.43
CA VAL A 109 -9.14 -14.13 7.62
C VAL A 109 -9.44 -15.50 8.27
N ARG A 110 -9.70 -16.54 7.47
CA ARG A 110 -9.94 -17.90 7.98
C ARG A 110 -8.74 -18.50 8.72
N ASN A 111 -7.54 -18.04 8.41
CA ASN A 111 -6.30 -18.43 9.10
C ASN A 111 -6.04 -17.62 10.38
N GLY A 112 -6.96 -16.75 10.80
CA GLY A 112 -6.76 -15.86 11.94
C GLY A 112 -5.79 -14.71 11.67
N GLU A 113 -5.50 -14.39 10.39
CA GLU A 113 -4.55 -13.40 9.94
C GLU A 113 -5.25 -12.16 9.37
N GLY A 114 -4.49 -11.10 9.09
CA GLY A 114 -5.04 -9.87 8.55
C GLY A 114 -6.07 -9.23 9.51
N SER A 115 -7.24 -8.86 9.00
CA SER A 115 -8.28 -8.21 9.82
C SER A 115 -8.86 -9.07 10.94
N ALA A 116 -8.68 -10.40 10.90
CA ALA A 116 -9.10 -11.27 11.98
C ALA A 116 -8.33 -11.01 13.29
N LEU A 117 -7.09 -10.52 13.22
CA LEU A 117 -6.28 -10.16 14.37
C LEU A 117 -6.95 -9.09 15.25
N MET A 118 -7.68 -8.15 14.65
CA MET A 118 -8.38 -7.11 15.39
C MET A 118 -9.43 -7.64 16.38
N LYS A 119 -9.88 -8.89 16.22
CA LYS A 119 -10.78 -9.57 17.17
C LYS A 119 -10.07 -10.10 18.42
N ASN A 120 -8.74 -10.06 18.47
CA ASN A 120 -7.95 -10.57 19.58
C ASN A 120 -6.88 -9.55 20.01
N PRO A 121 -7.26 -8.53 20.81
CA PRO A 121 -6.37 -7.49 21.30
C PRO A 121 -5.10 -8.02 21.99
N LYS A 122 -5.21 -9.09 22.75
CA LYS A 122 -4.06 -9.72 23.41
C LYS A 122 -3.04 -10.24 22.40
N LEU A 123 -3.50 -10.94 21.35
CA LEU A 123 -2.62 -11.43 20.28
C LEU A 123 -1.99 -10.28 19.47
N VAL A 124 -2.71 -9.16 19.28
CA VAL A 124 -2.15 -7.95 18.66
C VAL A 124 -0.95 -7.46 19.46
N TYR A 125 -1.09 -7.30 20.78
CA TYR A 125 0.01 -6.89 21.65
C TYR A 125 1.20 -7.84 21.57
N GLU A 126 0.95 -9.14 21.72
CA GLU A 126 1.99 -10.18 21.71
C GLU A 126 2.76 -10.17 20.38
N LEU A 127 2.06 -10.07 19.25
CA LEU A 127 2.64 -10.10 17.90
C LEU A 127 3.48 -8.85 17.63
N VAL A 128 2.95 -7.66 17.93
CA VAL A 128 3.66 -6.39 17.71
C VAL A 128 4.87 -6.31 18.64
N SER A 129 4.69 -6.57 19.94
CA SER A 129 5.77 -6.51 20.94
C SER A 129 6.90 -7.49 20.62
N ALA A 130 6.58 -8.72 20.21
CA ALA A 130 7.58 -9.71 19.81
C ALA A 130 8.38 -9.22 18.58
N THR A 131 7.69 -8.64 17.58
CA THR A 131 8.33 -8.14 16.36
C THR A 131 9.21 -6.92 16.64
N VAL A 132 8.73 -5.96 17.42
CA VAL A 132 9.50 -4.77 17.83
C VAL A 132 10.79 -5.14 18.57
N LYS A 133 10.72 -6.13 19.45
CA LYS A 133 11.90 -6.61 20.20
C LYS A 133 12.89 -7.38 19.33
N ALA A 134 12.45 -7.96 18.22
CA ALA A 134 13.26 -8.83 17.38
C ALA A 134 14.18 -8.05 16.41
N ILE A 135 13.81 -6.81 16.00
CA ILE A 135 14.53 -6.03 14.99
C ILE A 135 14.78 -4.59 15.45
N LYS A 136 15.76 -3.95 14.84
CA LYS A 136 16.13 -2.53 15.11
C LYS A 136 15.35 -1.56 14.22
N LYS A 137 14.86 -2.02 13.05
CA LYS A 137 14.08 -1.18 12.13
C LYS A 137 12.73 -0.85 12.73
N PRO A 138 12.15 0.33 12.43
CA PRO A 138 10.82 0.68 12.90
C PRO A 138 9.77 -0.35 12.47
N VAL A 139 8.89 -0.71 13.39
CA VAL A 139 7.72 -1.57 13.12
C VAL A 139 6.48 -0.71 13.09
N THR A 140 5.67 -0.85 12.06
CA THR A 140 4.36 -0.19 11.93
C THR A 140 3.26 -1.22 11.79
N VAL A 141 2.01 -0.78 11.94
CA VAL A 141 0.85 -1.68 11.81
C VAL A 141 -0.21 -1.01 10.94
N LYS A 142 -0.77 -1.77 10.00
CA LYS A 142 -1.91 -1.32 9.21
C LYS A 142 -3.20 -2.03 9.62
N ILE A 143 -4.20 -1.25 10.07
CA ILE A 143 -5.49 -1.72 10.57
C ILE A 143 -6.67 -1.23 9.74
N ARG A 144 -7.86 -1.74 10.04
CA ARG A 144 -9.16 -1.20 9.64
C ARG A 144 -9.87 -0.55 10.83
N LYS A 145 -11.05 0.08 10.60
CA LYS A 145 -11.85 0.64 11.70
C LYS A 145 -12.43 -0.43 12.64
N GLY A 146 -12.56 -1.65 12.15
CA GLY A 146 -13.07 -2.80 12.88
C GLY A 146 -13.26 -4.02 11.97
N PHE A 147 -13.78 -5.11 12.53
CA PHE A 147 -14.10 -6.31 11.76
C PHE A 147 -15.45 -6.17 11.04
N ASP A 148 -16.47 -5.76 11.74
CA ASP A 148 -17.83 -5.48 11.28
C ASP A 148 -18.38 -4.25 12.02
N ASP A 149 -19.64 -3.89 11.78
CA ASP A 149 -20.24 -2.70 12.38
C ASP A 149 -20.54 -2.85 13.90
N GLU A 150 -20.59 -4.09 14.42
CA GLU A 150 -20.74 -4.37 15.85
C GLU A 150 -19.39 -4.41 16.58
N HIS A 151 -18.30 -4.57 15.84
CA HIS A 151 -16.94 -4.67 16.37
C HIS A 151 -16.02 -3.60 15.79
N ILE A 152 -16.35 -2.33 16.04
CA ILE A 152 -15.54 -1.17 15.71
C ILE A 152 -14.60 -0.90 16.88
N ASN A 153 -13.29 -1.18 16.70
CA ASN A 153 -12.31 -1.12 17.79
C ASN A 153 -10.95 -0.53 17.39
N ALA A 154 -10.89 0.26 16.31
CA ALA A 154 -9.63 0.83 15.83
C ALA A 154 -8.90 1.66 16.89
N VAL A 155 -9.62 2.40 17.74
CA VAL A 155 -9.03 3.22 18.81
C VAL A 155 -8.37 2.34 19.88
N GLU A 156 -9.05 1.29 20.33
CA GLU A 156 -8.49 0.32 21.28
C GLU A 156 -7.24 -0.35 20.72
N ILE A 157 -7.34 -0.87 19.50
CA ILE A 157 -6.24 -1.57 18.83
C ILE A 157 -5.05 -0.62 18.61
N ALA A 158 -5.27 0.64 18.25
CA ALA A 158 -4.19 1.62 18.07
C ALA A 158 -3.42 1.89 19.38
N LYS A 159 -4.11 2.02 20.52
CA LYS A 159 -3.48 2.14 21.84
C LYS A 159 -2.62 0.92 22.18
N ILE A 160 -3.13 -0.27 21.91
CA ILE A 160 -2.40 -1.52 22.13
C ILE A 160 -1.15 -1.61 21.26
N ILE A 161 -1.25 -1.18 20.00
CA ILE A 161 -0.14 -1.12 19.05
C ILE A 161 0.95 -0.15 19.53
N GLU A 162 0.56 1.03 20.03
CA GLU A 162 1.48 2.00 20.62
C GLU A 162 2.15 1.45 21.88
N GLU A 163 1.39 0.85 22.80
CA GLU A 163 1.92 0.22 24.03
C GLU A 163 2.89 -0.92 23.71
N ALA A 164 2.63 -1.67 22.64
CA ALA A 164 3.52 -2.72 22.16
C ALA A 164 4.82 -2.21 21.51
N GLY A 165 4.97 -0.88 21.32
CA GLY A 165 6.17 -0.22 20.83
C GLY A 165 6.22 0.02 19.33
N ALA A 166 5.11 -0.03 18.61
CA ALA A 166 5.08 0.31 17.20
C ALA A 166 5.40 1.80 16.95
N ALA A 167 6.04 2.11 15.83
CA ALA A 167 6.49 3.44 15.45
C ALA A 167 5.43 4.28 14.73
N ALA A 168 4.38 3.68 14.19
CA ALA A 168 3.23 4.33 13.57
C ALA A 168 2.08 3.35 13.34
N VAL A 169 0.89 3.87 13.10
CA VAL A 169 -0.29 3.09 12.70
C VAL A 169 -0.96 3.68 11.47
N ALA A 170 -1.29 2.84 10.47
CA ALA A 170 -2.10 3.22 9.32
C ALA A 170 -3.54 2.71 9.48
N VAL A 171 -4.52 3.59 9.33
CA VAL A 171 -5.94 3.28 9.62
C VAL A 171 -6.78 3.43 8.36
N HIS A 172 -7.36 2.31 7.89
CA HIS A 172 -8.38 2.37 6.84
C HIS A 172 -9.77 2.53 7.47
N GLY A 173 -10.47 3.62 7.12
CA GLY A 173 -11.79 3.98 7.67
C GLY A 173 -12.95 3.07 7.23
N ARG A 174 -12.73 1.78 6.92
CA ARG A 174 -13.75 0.78 6.63
C ARG A 174 -13.58 -0.45 7.50
N THR A 175 -14.69 -1.14 7.81
CA THR A 175 -14.62 -2.46 8.43
C THR A 175 -14.14 -3.52 7.43
N ARG A 176 -13.83 -4.71 7.95
CA ARG A 176 -13.50 -5.86 7.09
C ARG A 176 -14.71 -6.23 6.22
N GLU A 177 -15.92 -6.22 6.76
CA GLU A 177 -17.13 -6.60 6.03
C GLU A 177 -17.50 -5.60 4.93
N GLN A 178 -17.30 -4.32 5.14
CA GLN A 178 -17.47 -3.32 4.09
C GLN A 178 -16.54 -3.55 2.89
N TYR A 179 -15.42 -4.22 3.07
CA TYR A 179 -14.43 -4.44 2.03
C TYR A 179 -13.99 -3.12 1.37
N TYR A 180 -14.71 -2.71 0.31
CA TYR A 180 -14.54 -1.42 -0.40
C TYR A 180 -15.87 -0.70 -0.63
N SER A 181 -16.99 -1.23 -0.15
CA SER A 181 -18.31 -0.63 -0.30
C SER A 181 -18.49 0.60 0.60
N GLY A 182 -19.46 1.44 0.25
CA GLY A 182 -19.76 2.66 0.98
C GLY A 182 -18.62 3.68 0.96
N LYS A 183 -18.58 4.57 1.94
CA LYS A 183 -17.53 5.58 2.15
C LYS A 183 -16.62 5.19 3.31
N ALA A 184 -15.34 5.56 3.22
CA ALA A 184 -14.43 5.45 4.35
C ALA A 184 -14.83 6.45 5.43
N ASP A 185 -14.91 5.98 6.65
CA ASP A 185 -15.20 6.77 7.83
C ASP A 185 -13.92 7.47 8.30
N TRP A 186 -13.80 8.76 8.01
CA TRP A 186 -12.64 9.55 8.42
C TRP A 186 -12.71 9.95 9.89
N GLU A 187 -13.91 9.92 10.49
CA GLU A 187 -14.07 10.25 11.91
C GLU A 187 -13.32 9.24 12.80
N ILE A 188 -13.31 7.95 12.45
CA ILE A 188 -12.53 6.96 13.21
C ILE A 188 -11.02 7.22 13.13
N ILE A 189 -10.54 7.76 12.00
CA ILE A 189 -9.12 8.15 11.84
C ILE A 189 -8.79 9.30 12.79
N ARG A 190 -9.69 10.30 12.91
CA ARG A 190 -9.55 11.41 13.87
C ARG A 190 -9.50 10.88 15.30
N GLN A 191 -10.43 10.01 15.68
CA GLN A 191 -10.48 9.42 17.02
C GLN A 191 -9.20 8.63 17.35
N VAL A 192 -8.66 7.88 16.38
CA VAL A 192 -7.36 7.21 16.57
C VAL A 192 -6.26 8.26 16.78
N LYS A 193 -6.22 9.31 15.94
CA LYS A 193 -5.19 10.36 16.06
C LYS A 193 -5.22 11.06 17.41
N GLU A 194 -6.39 11.28 17.97
CA GLU A 194 -6.55 11.88 19.30
C GLU A 194 -6.17 10.93 20.45
N ALA A 195 -6.17 9.63 20.19
CA ALA A 195 -6.00 8.60 21.22
C ALA A 195 -4.55 8.10 21.38
N VAL A 196 -3.66 8.36 20.40
CA VAL A 196 -2.27 7.90 20.39
C VAL A 196 -1.30 9.03 20.08
N SER A 197 -0.05 8.89 20.54
CA SER A 197 1.02 9.87 20.30
C SER A 197 1.90 9.52 19.09
N ILE A 198 1.92 8.25 18.70
CA ILE A 198 2.63 7.81 17.48
C ILE A 198 1.98 8.37 16.21
N PRO A 199 2.72 8.54 15.12
CA PRO A 199 2.17 8.98 13.85
C PRO A 199 1.00 8.11 13.38
N VAL A 200 -0.08 8.77 12.93
CA VAL A 200 -1.26 8.13 12.33
C VAL A 200 -1.31 8.45 10.84
N ILE A 201 -1.41 7.41 10.02
CA ILE A 201 -1.51 7.51 8.56
C ILE A 201 -2.96 7.20 8.17
N GLY A 202 -3.69 8.22 7.69
CA GLY A 202 -5.07 8.08 7.24
C GLY A 202 -5.16 7.36 5.89
N ASN A 203 -6.12 6.44 5.74
CA ASN A 203 -6.36 5.71 4.51
C ASN A 203 -7.85 5.56 4.20
N GLY A 204 -8.22 5.74 2.94
CA GLY A 204 -9.56 5.51 2.40
C GLY A 204 -10.09 6.66 1.57
N ASP A 205 -10.52 6.36 0.35
CA ASP A 205 -11.19 7.24 -0.61
C ASP A 205 -10.40 8.49 -1.07
N VAL A 206 -9.11 8.52 -0.85
CA VAL A 206 -8.22 9.57 -1.38
C VAL A 206 -7.93 9.28 -2.84
N THR A 207 -8.43 10.14 -3.73
CA THR A 207 -8.34 10.02 -5.18
C THR A 207 -7.96 11.33 -5.88
N SER A 208 -7.62 12.37 -5.12
CA SER A 208 -7.13 13.67 -5.61
C SER A 208 -6.39 14.44 -4.53
N GLY A 209 -5.70 15.52 -4.92
CA GLY A 209 -5.01 16.44 -4.00
C GLY A 209 -5.96 17.05 -2.97
N GLU A 210 -7.13 17.49 -3.40
CA GLU A 210 -8.15 18.09 -2.51
C GLU A 210 -8.58 17.10 -1.42
N LYS A 211 -8.79 15.82 -1.78
CA LYS A 211 -9.20 14.80 -0.81
C LYS A 211 -8.09 14.46 0.18
N ALA A 212 -6.83 14.52 -0.25
CA ALA A 212 -5.71 14.29 0.67
C ALA A 212 -5.60 15.40 1.72
N ILE A 213 -5.73 16.66 1.28
CA ILE A 213 -5.73 17.82 2.19
C ILE A 213 -6.96 17.75 3.11
N ALA A 214 -8.16 17.49 2.55
CA ALA A 214 -9.38 17.36 3.35
C ALA A 214 -9.28 16.25 4.40
N MET A 215 -8.68 15.10 4.08
CA MET A 215 -8.44 14.05 5.06
C MET A 215 -7.56 14.56 6.21
N ARG A 216 -6.44 15.22 5.90
CA ARG A 216 -5.54 15.76 6.95
C ARG A 216 -6.22 16.81 7.82
N GLU A 217 -6.97 17.72 7.20
CA GLU A 217 -7.68 18.78 7.93
C GLU A 217 -8.79 18.23 8.84
N GLN A 218 -9.57 17.27 8.36
CA GLN A 218 -10.67 16.68 9.10
C GLN A 218 -10.21 15.72 10.20
N THR A 219 -9.08 15.03 10.01
CA THR A 219 -8.67 13.97 10.93
C THR A 219 -7.45 14.31 11.76
N GLY A 220 -6.68 15.33 11.37
CA GLY A 220 -5.40 15.66 11.99
C GLY A 220 -4.31 14.61 11.78
N CYS A 221 -4.50 13.61 10.91
CA CYS A 221 -3.52 12.55 10.66
C CYS A 221 -2.18 13.12 10.14
N ASP A 222 -1.09 12.40 10.45
CA ASP A 222 0.27 12.86 10.14
C ASP A 222 0.68 12.56 8.71
N GLY A 223 0.12 11.51 8.12
CA GLY A 223 0.33 11.11 6.74
C GLY A 223 -0.95 10.62 6.07
N VAL A 224 -0.95 10.57 4.75
CA VAL A 224 -2.07 10.09 3.93
C VAL A 224 -1.62 8.94 3.06
N MET A 225 -2.29 7.78 3.18
CA MET A 225 -2.01 6.60 2.38
C MET A 225 -2.99 6.49 1.22
N ILE A 226 -2.43 6.46 0.03
CA ILE A 226 -3.15 6.30 -1.23
C ILE A 226 -3.01 4.84 -1.69
N ALA A 227 -4.14 4.17 -1.90
CA ALA A 227 -4.17 2.81 -2.46
C ALA A 227 -4.85 2.82 -3.83
N ARG A 228 -6.14 2.56 -3.91
CA ARG A 228 -6.88 2.47 -5.18
C ARG A 228 -6.82 3.75 -6.02
N GLY A 229 -6.60 4.91 -5.41
CA GLY A 229 -6.41 6.18 -6.13
C GLY A 229 -5.15 6.20 -7.02
N ALA A 230 -4.16 5.35 -6.71
CA ALA A 230 -2.94 5.22 -7.51
C ALA A 230 -3.06 4.17 -8.64
N GLN A 231 -4.11 3.33 -8.68
CA GLN A 231 -4.26 2.30 -9.72
C GLN A 231 -4.41 2.94 -11.11
N GLY A 232 -3.44 2.68 -12.00
CA GLY A 232 -3.36 3.33 -13.31
C GLY A 232 -3.14 4.83 -13.25
N ASN A 233 -2.72 5.35 -12.12
CA ASN A 233 -2.50 6.77 -11.88
C ASN A 233 -1.30 7.00 -10.92
N PRO A 234 -0.06 6.65 -11.30
CA PRO A 234 1.10 6.94 -10.45
C PRO A 234 1.29 8.45 -10.24
N TRP A 235 0.86 9.29 -11.18
CA TRP A 235 0.93 10.76 -11.12
C TRP A 235 0.15 11.36 -9.95
N ILE A 236 -0.71 10.58 -9.27
CA ILE A 236 -1.42 11.09 -8.10
C ILE A 236 -0.46 11.66 -7.05
N PHE A 237 0.77 11.11 -6.92
CA PHE A 237 1.74 11.63 -5.95
C PHE A 237 2.29 12.99 -6.34
N SER A 238 2.63 13.22 -7.61
CA SER A 238 3.03 14.55 -8.09
C SER A 238 1.87 15.55 -8.04
N GLU A 239 0.64 15.11 -8.33
CA GLU A 239 -0.58 15.92 -8.15
C GLU A 239 -0.75 16.36 -6.69
N LEU A 240 -0.59 15.44 -5.72
CA LEU A 240 -0.69 15.73 -4.29
C LEU A 240 0.34 16.77 -3.84
N LEU A 241 1.58 16.61 -4.28
CA LEU A 241 2.69 17.52 -3.96
C LEU A 241 2.46 18.92 -4.57
N GLU A 242 2.03 18.97 -5.81
CA GLU A 242 1.74 20.23 -6.50
C GLU A 242 0.53 20.94 -5.87
N TYR A 243 -0.54 20.20 -5.59
CA TYR A 243 -1.72 20.76 -4.92
C TYR A 243 -1.40 21.30 -3.52
N GLU A 244 -0.62 20.58 -2.72
CA GLU A 244 -0.18 21.06 -1.40
C GLU A 244 0.68 22.34 -1.52
N ARG A 245 1.49 22.46 -2.57
CA ARG A 245 2.38 23.61 -2.78
C ARG A 245 1.64 24.85 -3.30
N THR A 246 0.65 24.68 -4.20
CA THR A 246 0.06 25.76 -4.98
C THR A 246 -1.43 25.99 -4.74
N GLY A 247 -2.13 25.01 -4.16
CA GLY A 247 -3.60 24.97 -4.08
C GLY A 247 -4.30 24.74 -5.43
N ARG A 248 -3.54 24.34 -6.47
CA ARG A 248 -4.07 24.09 -7.82
C ARG A 248 -3.75 22.66 -8.24
N LEU A 249 -4.74 22.01 -8.84
CA LEU A 249 -4.52 20.70 -9.46
C LEU A 249 -3.71 20.92 -10.75
N PRO A 250 -2.66 20.14 -11.00
CA PRO A 250 -1.99 20.14 -12.29
C PRO A 250 -2.91 19.58 -13.37
N ASP A 251 -2.58 19.86 -14.62
CA ASP A 251 -3.22 19.21 -15.75
C ASP A 251 -2.99 17.68 -15.69
N ARG A 252 -3.99 16.94 -16.12
CA ARG A 252 -3.85 15.49 -16.24
C ARG A 252 -2.84 15.16 -17.34
N PRO A 253 -2.06 14.06 -17.20
CA PRO A 253 -1.19 13.60 -18.25
C PRO A 253 -1.98 13.39 -19.55
N ASP A 254 -1.41 13.79 -20.66
CA ASP A 254 -2.03 13.58 -21.97
C ASP A 254 -2.00 12.09 -22.38
N VAL A 255 -2.67 11.77 -23.47
CA VAL A 255 -2.77 10.38 -23.94
C VAL A 255 -1.39 9.81 -24.29
N GLU A 256 -0.50 10.61 -24.83
CA GLU A 256 0.83 10.16 -25.22
C GLU A 256 1.70 9.86 -23.98
N GLU A 257 1.67 10.71 -22.98
CA GLU A 257 2.34 10.47 -21.70
C GLU A 257 1.82 9.19 -21.01
N ILE A 258 0.50 8.98 -21.03
CA ILE A 258 -0.13 7.76 -20.50
C ILE A 258 0.37 6.52 -21.26
N LYS A 259 0.45 6.57 -22.61
CA LYS A 259 0.99 5.47 -23.42
C LYS A 259 2.45 5.16 -23.07
N GLN A 260 3.30 6.17 -23.03
CA GLN A 260 4.72 6.01 -22.70
C GLN A 260 4.91 5.40 -21.31
N THR A 261 4.12 5.83 -20.35
CA THR A 261 4.15 5.26 -18.98
C THR A 261 3.66 3.80 -18.95
N MET A 262 2.62 3.46 -19.70
CA MET A 262 2.17 2.07 -19.84
C MET A 262 3.25 1.18 -20.48
N LEU A 263 3.90 1.64 -21.54
CA LEU A 263 4.98 0.90 -22.21
C LEU A 263 6.20 0.73 -21.29
N ARG A 264 6.55 1.77 -20.55
CA ARG A 264 7.62 1.70 -19.56
C ARG A 264 7.27 0.72 -18.43
N HIS A 265 6.04 0.80 -17.90
CA HIS A 265 5.56 -0.16 -16.89
C HIS A 265 5.65 -1.60 -17.39
N ALA A 266 5.24 -1.84 -18.65
CA ALA A 266 5.34 -3.16 -19.26
C ALA A 266 6.79 -3.67 -19.38
N ARG A 267 7.73 -2.80 -19.76
CA ARG A 267 9.16 -3.15 -19.79
C ARG A 267 9.68 -3.55 -18.42
N LEU A 268 9.37 -2.78 -17.39
CA LEU A 268 9.73 -3.10 -16.01
C LEU A 268 9.08 -4.42 -15.55
N GLN A 269 7.81 -4.66 -15.89
CA GLN A 269 7.14 -5.94 -15.57
C GLN A 269 7.86 -7.13 -16.21
N ILE A 270 8.27 -6.99 -17.47
CA ILE A 270 9.02 -8.04 -18.20
C ILE A 270 10.39 -8.24 -17.55
N GLU A 271 11.11 -7.17 -17.27
CA GLU A 271 12.43 -7.23 -16.65
C GLU A 271 12.43 -7.97 -15.31
N TYR A 272 11.45 -7.69 -14.45
CA TYR A 272 11.40 -8.27 -13.11
C TYR A 272 10.66 -9.60 -13.00
N LYS A 273 9.77 -9.93 -13.95
CA LYS A 273 8.90 -11.13 -13.86
C LYS A 273 8.98 -12.05 -15.09
N GLY A 274 9.76 -11.67 -16.12
CA GLY A 274 9.82 -12.33 -17.42
C GLY A 274 8.63 -12.03 -18.31
N ASP A 275 8.79 -12.30 -19.62
CA ASP A 275 7.79 -11.96 -20.66
C ASP A 275 6.40 -12.51 -20.34
N PHE A 276 6.33 -13.81 -20.03
CA PHE A 276 5.05 -14.51 -19.84
C PHE A 276 4.22 -13.90 -18.69
N THR A 277 4.82 -13.70 -17.53
CA THR A 277 4.12 -13.17 -16.35
C THR A 277 3.93 -11.67 -16.48
N GLY A 278 4.97 -10.93 -16.88
CA GLY A 278 4.95 -9.49 -16.96
C GLY A 278 3.84 -8.95 -17.87
N ILE A 279 3.72 -9.50 -19.09
CA ILE A 279 2.66 -9.06 -20.02
C ILE A 279 1.27 -9.41 -19.49
N ARG A 280 1.06 -10.59 -18.93
CA ARG A 280 -0.26 -10.97 -18.40
C ARG A 280 -0.69 -10.12 -17.20
N GLU A 281 0.25 -9.78 -16.33
CA GLU A 281 -0.04 -8.89 -15.23
C GLU A 281 -0.27 -7.44 -15.67
N MET A 282 0.38 -7.01 -16.76
CA MET A 282 0.18 -5.68 -17.34
C MET A 282 -1.24 -5.46 -17.85
N ARG A 283 -1.97 -6.50 -18.27
CA ARG A 283 -3.35 -6.40 -18.80
C ARG A 283 -4.28 -5.64 -17.86
N LYS A 284 -4.24 -5.92 -16.55
CA LYS A 284 -5.06 -5.21 -15.54
C LYS A 284 -4.63 -3.75 -15.39
N HIS A 285 -3.32 -3.47 -15.44
CA HIS A 285 -2.80 -2.11 -15.32
C HIS A 285 -3.23 -1.24 -16.51
N VAL A 286 -3.15 -1.78 -17.74
CA VAL A 286 -3.63 -1.08 -18.94
C VAL A 286 -5.11 -0.71 -18.82
N ALA A 287 -5.94 -1.63 -18.28
CA ALA A 287 -7.36 -1.34 -18.05
C ALA A 287 -7.59 -0.19 -17.07
N TRP A 288 -6.72 -0.04 -16.06
CA TRP A 288 -6.78 1.08 -15.12
C TRP A 288 -6.25 2.39 -15.71
N TYR A 289 -5.11 2.38 -16.39
CA TYR A 289 -4.53 3.56 -17.05
C TYR A 289 -5.49 4.19 -18.06
N THR A 290 -6.20 3.35 -18.80
CA THR A 290 -7.10 3.80 -19.87
C THR A 290 -8.51 4.12 -19.42
N LYS A 291 -8.78 4.06 -18.12
CA LYS A 291 -10.11 4.37 -17.58
C LYS A 291 -10.50 5.82 -17.89
N GLY A 292 -11.61 5.99 -18.62
CA GLY A 292 -12.13 7.31 -19.01
C GLY A 292 -11.56 7.89 -20.30
N LEU A 293 -10.58 7.22 -20.94
CA LEU A 293 -10.10 7.65 -22.26
C LEU A 293 -11.08 7.26 -23.37
N HIS A 294 -11.11 8.07 -24.42
CA HIS A 294 -11.86 7.74 -25.64
C HIS A 294 -11.26 6.46 -26.27
N GLY A 295 -12.12 5.56 -26.76
CA GLY A 295 -11.65 4.29 -27.34
C GLY A 295 -11.26 3.19 -26.35
N ALA A 296 -11.12 3.49 -25.05
CA ALA A 296 -10.68 2.55 -24.02
C ALA A 296 -11.53 1.27 -23.89
N ALA A 297 -12.81 1.30 -24.27
CA ALA A 297 -13.66 0.11 -24.24
C ALA A 297 -13.15 -0.97 -25.22
N ARG A 298 -12.88 -0.58 -26.48
CA ARG A 298 -12.33 -1.48 -27.50
C ARG A 298 -10.95 -2.04 -27.11
N LEU A 299 -10.14 -1.20 -26.48
CA LEU A 299 -8.83 -1.62 -26.01
C LEU A 299 -8.94 -2.65 -24.88
N ARG A 300 -9.85 -2.48 -23.93
CA ARG A 300 -10.08 -3.45 -22.85
C ARG A 300 -10.56 -4.82 -23.36
N ASP A 301 -11.32 -4.86 -24.44
CA ASP A 301 -11.73 -6.13 -25.06
C ASP A 301 -10.53 -6.89 -25.64
N ARG A 302 -9.58 -6.17 -26.21
CA ARG A 302 -8.41 -6.75 -26.89
C ARG A 302 -7.24 -7.04 -25.94
N ILE A 303 -7.08 -6.26 -24.88
CA ILE A 303 -5.91 -6.36 -23.98
C ILE A 303 -5.75 -7.75 -23.36
N ASN A 304 -6.86 -8.47 -23.10
CA ASN A 304 -6.81 -9.80 -22.51
C ASN A 304 -6.16 -10.87 -23.43
N GLN A 305 -6.02 -10.57 -24.71
CA GLN A 305 -5.41 -11.46 -25.71
C GLN A 305 -3.93 -11.13 -25.96
N VAL A 306 -3.43 -10.00 -25.48
CA VAL A 306 -2.04 -9.57 -25.67
C VAL A 306 -1.09 -10.51 -24.93
N GLU A 307 -0.11 -11.06 -25.66
CA GLU A 307 0.86 -12.02 -25.12
C GLU A 307 2.32 -11.56 -25.21
N SER A 308 2.57 -10.46 -25.94
CA SER A 308 3.92 -9.91 -26.11
C SER A 308 3.95 -8.39 -25.96
N TYR A 309 5.16 -7.85 -25.70
CA TYR A 309 5.37 -6.40 -25.66
C TYR A 309 5.01 -5.72 -26.99
N ALA A 310 5.40 -6.32 -28.12
CA ALA A 310 5.10 -5.77 -29.44
C ALA A 310 3.59 -5.71 -29.73
N GLU A 311 2.83 -6.72 -29.31
CA GLU A 311 1.35 -6.67 -29.42
C GLU A 311 0.75 -5.59 -28.52
N LEU A 312 1.28 -5.39 -27.31
CA LEU A 312 0.85 -4.29 -26.43
C LEU A 312 1.13 -2.93 -27.08
N GLU A 313 2.35 -2.72 -27.58
CA GLU A 313 2.74 -1.48 -28.27
C GLU A 313 1.83 -1.19 -29.47
N ASN A 314 1.60 -2.18 -30.33
CA ASN A 314 0.68 -2.07 -31.47
C ASN A 314 -0.77 -1.77 -31.01
N LEU A 315 -1.23 -2.39 -29.93
CA LEU A 315 -2.57 -2.13 -29.42
C LEU A 315 -2.72 -0.70 -28.93
N LEU A 316 -1.69 -0.13 -28.27
CA LEU A 316 -1.69 1.23 -27.75
C LEU A 316 -1.61 2.31 -28.86
N THR A 317 -1.16 1.99 -30.07
CA THR A 317 -1.22 2.94 -31.20
C THR A 317 -2.65 3.33 -31.57
N SER A 318 -3.65 2.53 -31.16
CA SER A 318 -5.07 2.81 -31.44
C SER A 318 -5.73 3.74 -30.41
N LEU A 319 -5.02 4.17 -29.37
CA LEU A 319 -5.42 5.23 -28.46
C LEU A 319 -4.97 6.58 -29.05
#